data_63862f7c9ce01716621d16e69d8dbcb0
#
_entry.id   63862f7c9ce01716621d16e69d8dbcb0
#
_cell.length_a   1.000
_cell.length_b   1.000
_cell.length_c   1.000
_cell.angle_alpha   90.00
_cell.angle_beta   90.00
_cell.angle_gamma   90.00
#
_symmetry.space_group_name_H-M   'P 1'
#
loop_
_entity.id
_entity.type
_entity.pdbx_description
1 polymer ?
#
loop_
_entity_poly.entity_id
_entity_poly.type
_entity_poly.pdbx_seq_one_letter_code
_entity_poly.pdbx_strand_id
1 'polypeptide(L)'
;MTIARPRDEIYAFWRQFGNLAGVMENVHAVSTEGEVTRWTLRGPGSDITLRTRITEDHPGDVIAWASTDGSDIETTGRVLFRDAPGNRGTEVTALIAYVPPMGTLGRVVAKLFQADPAIQGRRDLKRLKMFLETGEIATPLNRRQEA
;
A
#
# COMPACT_ATOMS: atom_id res chain seq x y z
N MET A 1 -12.13 -0.26 -5.62
CA MET A 1 -12.76 0.57 -4.57
C MET A 1 -12.92 1.99 -5.06
N THR A 2 -14.05 2.60 -4.80
CA THR A 2 -14.30 3.99 -5.22
C THR A 2 -13.99 4.95 -4.09
N ILE A 3 -13.17 5.97 -4.37
CA ILE A 3 -12.79 7.01 -3.43
C ILE A 3 -13.32 8.34 -3.97
N ALA A 4 -14.03 9.10 -3.14
CA ALA A 4 -14.69 10.35 -3.54
C ALA A 4 -13.70 11.52 -3.63
N ARG A 5 -12.65 11.35 -4.42
CA ARG A 5 -11.61 12.35 -4.69
C ARG A 5 -11.17 12.29 -6.15
N PRO A 6 -10.65 13.39 -6.70
CA PRO A 6 -10.15 13.39 -8.07
C PRO A 6 -8.98 12.42 -8.28
N ARG A 7 -8.90 11.85 -9.45
CA ARG A 7 -7.88 10.88 -9.82
C ARG A 7 -6.45 11.41 -9.62
N ASP A 8 -6.21 12.64 -10.00
CA ASP A 8 -4.89 13.25 -9.86
C ASP A 8 -4.47 13.43 -8.40
N GLU A 9 -5.42 13.74 -7.53
CA GLU A 9 -5.17 13.89 -6.10
C GLU A 9 -4.79 12.55 -5.46
N ILE A 10 -5.50 11.49 -5.80
CA ILE A 10 -5.20 10.15 -5.27
C ILE A 10 -3.87 9.65 -5.81
N TYR A 11 -3.60 9.85 -7.08
CA TYR A 11 -2.33 9.49 -7.68
C TYR A 11 -1.17 10.21 -6.99
N ALA A 12 -1.27 11.52 -6.80
CA ALA A 12 -0.22 12.31 -6.18
C ALA A 12 0.06 11.87 -4.74
N PHE A 13 -0.99 11.54 -4.00
CA PHE A 13 -0.85 11.01 -2.64
C PHE A 13 -0.12 9.66 -2.65
N TRP A 14 -0.51 8.75 -3.51
CA TRP A 14 0.09 7.42 -3.62
C TRP A 14 1.54 7.49 -4.13
N ARG A 15 1.79 8.36 -5.09
CA ARG A 15 3.12 8.48 -5.71
C ARG A 15 4.18 8.93 -4.71
N GLN A 16 3.81 9.64 -3.68
CA GLN A 16 4.69 9.90 -2.55
C GLN A 16 4.56 8.77 -1.55
N PHE A 17 5.33 7.72 -1.76
CA PHE A 17 5.19 6.46 -1.01
C PHE A 17 5.32 6.64 0.50
N GLY A 18 6.03 7.68 0.97
CA GLY A 18 6.09 8.00 2.40
C GLY A 18 4.72 8.22 3.05
N ASN A 19 3.73 8.70 2.27
CA ASN A 19 2.38 8.89 2.76
C ASN A 19 1.71 7.57 3.13
N LEU A 20 2.13 6.47 2.50
CA LEU A 20 1.50 5.17 2.70
C LEU A 20 1.84 4.55 4.06
N ALA A 21 2.92 5.00 4.69
CA ALA A 21 3.28 4.52 6.03
C ALA A 21 2.21 4.86 7.08
N GLY A 22 1.48 5.96 6.90
CA GLY A 22 0.39 6.33 7.80
C GLY A 22 -0.95 5.68 7.48
N VAL A 23 -1.06 5.05 6.32
CA VAL A 23 -2.32 4.48 5.80
C VAL A 23 -2.30 2.97 5.83
N MET A 24 -1.21 2.36 5.37
CA MET A 24 -1.09 0.90 5.31
C MET A 24 -0.72 0.33 6.66
N GLU A 25 -1.52 -0.62 7.13
CA GLU A 25 -1.43 -1.16 8.49
C GLU A 25 -0.08 -1.79 8.81
N ASN A 26 0.50 -2.53 7.86
CA ASN A 26 1.73 -3.27 8.08
C ASN A 26 2.99 -2.51 7.69
N VAL A 27 2.87 -1.29 7.18
CA VAL A 27 4.01 -0.48 6.80
C VAL A 27 4.45 0.37 7.99
N HIS A 28 5.66 0.11 8.47
CA HIS A 28 6.25 0.83 9.60
C HIS A 28 6.93 2.12 9.14
N ALA A 29 7.68 2.04 8.06
CA ALA A 29 8.42 3.18 7.52
C ALA A 29 8.66 3.03 6.03
N VAL A 30 8.81 4.15 5.34
CA VAL A 30 9.17 4.20 3.92
C VAL A 30 10.27 5.23 3.74
N SER A 31 11.33 4.86 3.04
CA SER A 31 12.40 5.78 2.70
C SER A 31 12.79 5.62 1.23
N THR A 32 13.32 6.68 0.64
CA THR A 32 13.76 6.66 -0.75
C THR A 32 15.29 6.67 -0.81
N GLU A 33 15.84 5.73 -1.59
CA GLU A 33 17.27 5.62 -1.83
C GLU A 33 17.50 5.68 -3.35
N GLY A 34 17.61 6.91 -3.89
CA GLY A 34 17.68 7.10 -5.35
C GLY A 34 16.39 6.67 -6.03
N GLU A 35 16.49 5.71 -6.95
CA GLU A 35 15.32 5.14 -7.66
C GLU A 35 14.65 4.00 -6.90
N VAL A 36 15.25 3.58 -5.80
CA VAL A 36 14.74 2.46 -4.99
C VAL A 36 13.98 3.01 -3.80
N THR A 37 12.82 2.45 -3.54
CA THR A 37 12.01 2.74 -2.35
C THR A 37 12.21 1.59 -1.36
N ARG A 38 12.61 1.92 -0.15
CA ARG A 38 12.77 0.95 0.92
C ARG A 38 11.56 1.00 1.84
N TRP A 39 10.92 -0.14 1.99
CA TRP A 39 9.76 -0.32 2.86
C TRP A 39 10.16 -1.16 4.05
N THR A 40 9.79 -0.73 5.23
CA THR A 40 9.95 -1.53 6.43
C THR A 40 8.58 -2.01 6.86
N LEU A 41 8.36 -3.32 6.80
CA LEU A 41 7.10 -3.94 7.14
C LEU A 41 7.19 -4.54 8.54
N ARG A 42 6.10 -4.45 9.30
CA ARG A 42 6.04 -5.04 10.63
C ARG A 42 5.90 -6.55 10.51
N GLY A 43 6.85 -7.28 11.10
CA GLY A 43 6.80 -8.72 11.19
C GLY A 43 6.74 -9.18 12.64
N PRO A 44 6.28 -10.41 12.89
CA PRO A 44 6.32 -10.98 14.25
C PRO A 44 7.76 -11.24 14.65
N GLY A 45 8.28 -10.47 15.59
CA GLY A 45 9.63 -10.60 16.11
C GLY A 45 10.66 -9.69 15.47
N SER A 46 10.61 -9.48 14.17
CA SER A 46 11.53 -8.58 13.47
C SER A 46 10.88 -7.96 12.25
N ASP A 47 11.40 -6.80 11.85
CA ASP A 47 10.90 -6.11 10.67
C ASP A 47 11.39 -6.80 9.39
N ILE A 48 10.59 -6.68 8.33
CA ILE A 48 10.89 -7.19 7.00
C ILE A 48 11.25 -6.00 6.12
N THR A 49 12.36 -6.09 5.40
CA THR A 49 12.76 -5.07 4.45
C THR A 49 12.30 -5.44 3.04
N LEU A 50 11.61 -4.51 2.40
CA LEU A 50 11.19 -4.63 1.02
C LEU A 50 11.83 -3.48 0.24
N ARG A 51 12.48 -3.79 -0.88
CA ARG A 51 13.06 -2.79 -1.77
C ARG A 51 12.42 -2.90 -3.13
N THR A 52 11.84 -1.81 -3.60
CA THR A 52 11.11 -1.79 -4.86
C THR A 52 11.60 -0.69 -5.77
N ARG A 53 11.39 -0.91 -7.07
CA ARG A 53 11.62 0.08 -8.12
C ARG A 53 10.33 0.24 -8.92
N ILE A 54 10.04 1.45 -9.33
CA ILE A 54 8.91 1.71 -10.21
C ILE A 54 9.23 1.14 -11.59
N THR A 55 8.34 0.31 -12.11
CA THR A 55 8.45 -0.28 -13.45
C THR A 55 7.55 0.41 -14.46
N GLU A 56 6.48 1.07 -14.00
CA GLU A 56 5.55 1.80 -14.85
C GLU A 56 4.96 2.95 -14.03
N ASP A 57 4.93 4.14 -14.62
CA ASP A 57 4.38 5.32 -13.96
C ASP A 57 3.73 6.21 -15.03
N HIS A 58 2.40 6.16 -15.08
CA HIS A 58 1.60 7.04 -15.93
C HIS A 58 0.73 7.92 -15.03
N PRO A 59 1.04 9.22 -14.90
CA PRO A 59 0.33 10.11 -13.98
C PRO A 59 -1.19 10.02 -14.12
N GLY A 60 -1.85 9.76 -12.99
CA GLY A 60 -3.30 9.65 -12.95
C GLY A 60 -3.87 8.31 -13.44
N ASP A 61 -3.06 7.42 -13.99
CA ASP A 61 -3.53 6.15 -14.57
C ASP A 61 -3.02 4.92 -13.83
N VAL A 62 -1.68 4.79 -13.73
CA VAL A 62 -1.08 3.58 -13.16
C VAL A 62 0.26 3.86 -12.52
N ILE A 63 0.53 3.15 -11.42
CA ILE A 63 1.87 3.02 -10.84
C ILE A 63 2.11 1.53 -10.67
N ALA A 64 3.23 1.04 -11.23
CA ALA A 64 3.63 -0.35 -11.08
C ALA A 64 5.04 -0.42 -10.51
N TRP A 65 5.31 -1.47 -9.75
CA TRP A 65 6.59 -1.66 -9.09
C TRP A 65 6.99 -3.13 -9.07
N ALA A 66 8.28 -3.36 -8.84
CA ALA A 66 8.84 -4.69 -8.65
C ALA A 66 9.92 -4.64 -7.58
N SER A 67 10.08 -5.73 -6.85
CA SER A 67 11.16 -5.83 -5.88
C SER A 67 12.52 -5.89 -6.58
N THR A 68 13.54 -5.38 -5.88
CA THR A 68 14.92 -5.37 -6.34
C THR A 68 15.79 -6.25 -5.44
N ASP A 69 17.06 -6.39 -5.80
CA ASP A 69 18.03 -7.10 -4.98
C ASP A 69 18.10 -6.46 -3.57
N GLY A 70 18.28 -7.29 -2.57
CA GLY A 70 18.32 -6.85 -1.18
C GLY A 70 16.94 -6.77 -0.52
N SER A 71 15.89 -7.17 -1.23
CA SER A 71 14.55 -7.29 -0.68
C SER A 71 14.39 -8.66 -0.01
N ASP A 72 13.75 -8.69 1.15
CA ASP A 72 13.45 -9.95 1.84
C ASP A 72 12.33 -10.74 1.16
N ILE A 73 11.51 -10.06 0.36
CA ILE A 73 10.37 -10.66 -0.33
C ILE A 73 10.46 -10.29 -1.81
N GLU A 74 10.21 -11.27 -2.67
CA GLU A 74 10.04 -11.01 -4.09
C GLU A 74 8.58 -10.66 -4.37
N THR A 75 8.33 -9.46 -4.89
CA THR A 75 6.98 -8.99 -5.12
C THR A 75 6.90 -8.11 -6.36
N THR A 76 5.73 -8.11 -6.98
CA THR A 76 5.35 -7.13 -7.99
C THR A 76 3.98 -6.60 -7.65
N GLY A 77 3.69 -5.38 -8.06
CA GLY A 77 2.40 -4.80 -7.84
C GLY A 77 2.10 -3.69 -8.81
N ARG A 78 0.82 -3.37 -8.92
CA ARG A 78 0.37 -2.19 -9.65
C ARG A 78 -0.90 -1.67 -9.05
N VAL A 79 -1.06 -0.36 -9.11
CA VAL A 79 -2.30 0.30 -8.73
C VAL A 79 -2.81 1.08 -9.93
N LEU A 80 -4.08 0.92 -10.21
CA LEU A 80 -4.76 1.54 -11.34
C LEU A 80 -5.76 2.57 -10.82
N PHE A 81 -5.80 3.72 -11.49
CA PHE A 81 -6.71 4.81 -11.17
C PHE A 81 -7.60 5.07 -12.39
N ARG A 82 -8.90 5.10 -12.19
CA ARG A 82 -9.85 5.35 -13.26
C ARG A 82 -11.02 6.15 -12.71
N ASP A 83 -11.56 7.06 -13.52
CA ASP A 83 -12.73 7.82 -13.11
C ASP A 83 -13.91 6.89 -12.84
N ALA A 84 -14.56 7.07 -11.70
CA ALA A 84 -15.75 6.32 -11.36
C ALA A 84 -16.95 6.87 -12.13
N PRO A 85 -17.93 6.01 -12.50
CA PRO A 85 -19.14 6.48 -13.17
C PRO A 85 -19.92 7.51 -12.35
N GLY A 86 -20.54 8.47 -13.02
CA GLY A 86 -21.43 9.43 -12.38
C GLY A 86 -20.73 10.45 -11.49
N ASN A 87 -19.49 10.79 -11.80
CA ASN A 87 -18.68 11.77 -11.04
C ASN A 87 -18.55 11.42 -9.55
N ARG A 88 -18.49 10.13 -9.24
CA ARG A 88 -18.37 9.66 -7.86
C ARG A 88 -16.94 9.67 -7.32
N GLY A 89 -15.98 10.12 -8.12
CA GLY A 89 -14.58 10.15 -7.75
C GLY A 89 -13.77 9.20 -8.61
N THR A 90 -12.96 8.36 -7.97
CA THR A 90 -11.99 7.50 -8.65
C THR A 90 -12.13 6.05 -8.22
N GLU A 91 -12.14 5.14 -9.19
CA GLU A 91 -11.97 3.72 -8.92
C GLU A 91 -10.48 3.42 -8.78
N VAL A 92 -10.09 2.84 -7.65
CA VAL A 92 -8.72 2.43 -7.35
C VAL A 92 -8.68 0.91 -7.29
N THR A 93 -7.83 0.30 -8.10
CA THR A 93 -7.62 -1.15 -8.12
C THR A 93 -6.16 -1.44 -7.84
N ALA A 94 -5.90 -2.22 -6.80
CA ALA A 94 -4.55 -2.64 -6.44
C ALA A 94 -4.38 -4.14 -6.72
N LEU A 95 -3.34 -4.49 -7.47
CA LEU A 95 -3.00 -5.86 -7.81
C LEU A 95 -1.60 -6.14 -7.29
N ILE A 96 -1.48 -7.06 -6.35
CA ILE A 96 -0.20 -7.39 -5.72
C ILE A 96 0.03 -8.89 -5.82
N ALA A 97 1.22 -9.25 -6.28
CA ALA A 97 1.68 -10.63 -6.32
C ALA A 97 3.00 -10.74 -5.57
N TYR A 98 3.21 -11.83 -4.89
CA TYR A 98 4.47 -12.09 -4.22
C TYR A 98 4.83 -13.56 -4.28
N VAL A 99 6.15 -13.83 -4.22
CA VAL A 99 6.66 -15.19 -4.12
C VAL A 99 7.04 -15.41 -2.66
N PRO A 100 6.35 -16.34 -1.95
CA PRO A 100 6.67 -16.59 -0.55
C PRO A 100 8.12 -17.09 -0.43
N PRO A 101 8.93 -16.45 0.42
CA PRO A 101 10.27 -17.00 0.69
C PRO A 101 10.14 -18.30 1.45
N MET A 102 11.17 -19.16 1.32
CA MET A 102 11.20 -20.46 1.98
C MET A 102 11.64 -20.33 3.44
N GLY A 103 11.29 -21.30 4.27
CA GLY A 103 11.75 -21.39 5.63
C GLY A 103 11.02 -20.46 6.60
N THR A 104 11.74 -19.98 7.61
CA THR A 104 11.18 -19.12 8.68
C THR A 104 10.60 -17.84 8.15
N LEU A 105 11.28 -17.22 7.17
CA LEU A 105 10.81 -15.99 6.57
C LEU A 105 9.48 -16.19 5.84
N GLY A 106 9.29 -17.35 5.20
CA GLY A 106 8.02 -17.69 4.55
C GLY A 106 6.85 -17.73 5.53
N ARG A 107 7.09 -18.24 6.74
CA ARG A 107 6.06 -18.26 7.80
C ARG A 107 5.71 -16.86 8.27
N VAL A 108 6.72 -16.00 8.40
CA VAL A 108 6.53 -14.61 8.80
C VAL A 108 5.70 -13.87 7.77
N VAL A 109 6.02 -14.04 6.49
CA VAL A 109 5.27 -13.41 5.38
C VAL A 109 3.83 -13.90 5.36
N ALA A 110 3.60 -15.19 5.53
CA ALA A 110 2.25 -15.76 5.54
C ALA A 110 1.41 -15.15 6.67
N LYS A 111 1.99 -14.93 7.85
CA LYS A 111 1.30 -14.27 8.95
C LYS A 111 1.02 -12.81 8.67
N LEU A 112 1.98 -12.11 8.06
CA LEU A 112 1.87 -10.69 7.75
C LEU A 112 0.71 -10.41 6.80
N PHE A 113 0.51 -11.27 5.79
CA PHE A 113 -0.55 -11.13 4.80
C PHE A 113 -1.78 -11.98 5.12
N GLN A 114 -1.84 -12.60 6.30
CA GLN A 114 -2.97 -13.43 6.73
C GLN A 114 -3.38 -14.49 5.70
N ALA A 115 -2.40 -15.05 5.02
CA ALA A 115 -2.55 -16.05 3.96
C ALA A 115 -3.25 -15.57 2.69
N ASP A 116 -3.80 -14.34 2.65
CA ASP A 116 -4.45 -13.81 1.45
C ASP A 116 -4.12 -12.32 1.26
N PRO A 117 -3.22 -12.00 0.32
CA PRO A 117 -2.87 -10.61 0.02
C PRO A 117 -4.05 -9.75 -0.42
N ALA A 118 -5.08 -10.35 -1.01
CA ALA A 118 -6.26 -9.61 -1.45
C ALA A 118 -7.06 -9.04 -0.26
N ILE A 119 -7.12 -9.78 0.85
CA ILE A 119 -7.79 -9.30 2.07
C ILE A 119 -7.05 -8.11 2.65
N GLN A 120 -5.73 -8.19 2.76
CA GLN A 120 -4.92 -7.08 3.27
C GLN A 120 -5.02 -5.87 2.33
N GLY A 121 -5.01 -6.08 1.02
CA GLY A 121 -5.17 -5.00 0.05
C GLY A 121 -6.50 -4.27 0.21
N ARG A 122 -7.58 -4.97 0.48
CA ARG A 122 -8.89 -4.35 0.73
C ARG A 122 -8.90 -3.51 1.98
N ARG A 123 -8.26 -3.97 3.05
CA ARG A 123 -8.13 -3.21 4.29
C ARG A 123 -7.36 -1.93 4.09
N ASP A 124 -6.23 -2.01 3.38
CA ASP A 124 -5.38 -0.86 3.11
C ASP A 124 -6.09 0.16 2.22
N LEU A 125 -6.82 -0.29 1.19
CA LEU A 125 -7.61 0.60 0.34
C LEU A 125 -8.74 1.28 1.13
N LYS A 126 -9.36 0.55 2.05
CA LYS A 126 -10.41 1.11 2.90
C LYS A 126 -9.85 2.19 3.83
N ARG A 127 -8.67 1.97 4.40
CA ARG A 127 -7.98 2.97 5.22
C ARG A 127 -7.60 4.19 4.39
N LEU A 128 -7.11 3.98 3.18
CA LEU A 128 -6.79 5.06 2.23
C LEU A 128 -8.04 5.89 1.92
N LYS A 129 -9.15 5.23 1.63
CA LYS A 129 -10.43 5.89 1.37
C LYS A 129 -10.87 6.76 2.55
N MET A 130 -10.82 6.21 3.77
CA MET A 130 -11.18 6.99 4.96
C MET A 130 -10.30 8.21 5.11
N PHE A 131 -8.99 8.05 4.98
CA PHE A 131 -8.05 9.16 5.12
C PHE A 131 -8.27 10.26 4.08
N LEU A 132 -8.42 9.88 2.80
CA LEU A 132 -8.56 10.85 1.73
C LEU A 132 -9.92 11.57 1.75
N GLU A 133 -10.98 10.90 2.17
CA GLU A 133 -12.32 11.49 2.21
C GLU A 133 -12.60 12.29 3.48
N THR A 134 -12.01 11.90 4.60
CA THR A 134 -12.32 12.50 5.91
C THR A 134 -11.13 13.16 6.60
N GLY A 135 -9.91 12.89 6.15
CA GLY A 135 -8.70 13.37 6.81
C GLY A 135 -8.21 12.50 7.96
N GLU A 136 -8.94 11.45 8.32
CA GLU A 136 -8.55 10.56 9.41
C GLU A 136 -8.99 9.12 9.18
N ILE A 137 -8.35 8.21 9.91
CA ILE A 137 -8.68 6.79 9.87
C ILE A 137 -9.41 6.46 11.17
N ALA A 138 -10.67 6.02 11.06
CA ALA A 138 -11.47 5.66 12.21
C ALA A 138 -10.97 4.35 12.84
N THR A 139 -10.44 4.44 14.04
CA THR A 139 -10.01 3.32 14.86
C THR A 139 -10.66 3.45 16.23
N PRO A 140 -10.72 2.41 17.04
CA PRO A 140 -11.23 2.53 18.41
C PRO A 140 -10.49 3.61 19.23
N LEU A 141 -9.19 3.75 19.02
CA LEU A 141 -8.39 4.76 19.70
C LEU A 141 -8.78 6.18 19.26
N ASN A 142 -8.93 6.40 17.96
CA ASN A 142 -9.31 7.69 17.41
C ASN A 142 -10.71 8.09 17.88
N ARG A 143 -11.65 7.14 17.94
CA ARG A 143 -13.01 7.38 18.44
C ARG A 143 -13.00 7.83 19.90
N ARG A 144 -12.13 7.27 20.74
CA ARG A 144 -11.98 7.69 22.12
C ARG A 144 -11.42 9.09 22.23
N GLN A 145 -10.53 9.49 21.34
CA GLN A 145 -9.96 10.83 21.31
C GLN A 145 -10.97 11.89 20.87
N GLU A 146 -11.88 11.50 20.00
CA GLU A 146 -12.94 12.40 19.50
C GLU A 146 -14.08 12.59 20.53
N ALA A 147 -14.23 11.66 21.44
CA ALA A 147 -15.22 11.73 22.50
C ALA A 147 -14.76 12.61 23.65
#